data_0618766e86f7687249ff3618b48afe17
#
_entry.id   0618766e86f7687249ff3618b48afe17
#
_cell.length_a   1.000
_cell.length_b   1.000
_cell.length_c   1.000
_cell.angle_alpha   90.00
_cell.angle_beta   90.00
_cell.angle_gamma   90.00
#
_symmetry.space_group_name_H-M   'P 1'
#
loop_
_entity.id
_entity.type
_entity.pdbx_description
1 polymer ?
#
loop_
_entity_poly.entity_id
_entity_poly.type
_entity_poly.pdbx_seq_one_letter_code
_entity_poly.pdbx_strand_id
1 'polypeptide(L)'
;MKRPSPLLLLLAVCCAAVLPACAQTPIPHAVRIGSIEELQAYFTYDPGRDIIVSGHRGGMMPGYPENCIESCEKTLSMMPTFFEVDFSFTRDSVMVLMHDLTIDRTTTGKGRVADYTYEELQQFCLVDRDRNVTPYKIPRLKDLLEWGKDKVVFNFDNKYINTKGVSDEVRRASLDYYIKQLQPGGDWSMYHNIMPVSYTHLRAHETLRH
;
A
#
# COMPACT_ATOMS: atom_id res chain seq x y z
N MET A 1 64.36 -45.88 4.62
CA MET A 1 64.20 -44.43 4.44
C MET A 1 63.06 -44.21 3.47
N LYS A 2 61.84 -43.82 3.98
CA LYS A 2 60.65 -43.50 3.16
C LYS A 2 60.51 -41.97 3.10
N ARG A 3 60.47 -41.41 1.89
CA ARG A 3 60.26 -40.01 1.66
C ARG A 3 58.75 -39.67 1.88
N PRO A 4 58.40 -38.53 2.48
CA PRO A 4 57.02 -38.13 2.58
C PRO A 4 56.55 -37.47 1.26
N SER A 5 55.31 -37.80 0.89
CA SER A 5 54.62 -37.21 -0.25
C SER A 5 54.21 -35.72 0.03
N PRO A 6 54.20 -34.85 -0.96
CA PRO A 6 53.74 -33.49 -0.81
C PRO A 6 52.21 -33.43 -0.76
N LEU A 7 51.70 -32.86 0.31
CA LEU A 7 50.29 -32.54 0.52
C LEU A 7 49.90 -31.39 -0.43
N LEU A 8 49.06 -31.71 -1.40
CA LEU A 8 48.52 -30.70 -2.34
C LEU A 8 47.46 -29.89 -1.62
N LEU A 9 47.80 -28.66 -1.27
CA LEU A 9 46.86 -27.66 -0.67
C LEU A 9 45.98 -27.08 -1.78
N LEU A 10 44.76 -27.62 -1.91
CA LEU A 10 43.74 -27.07 -2.82
C LEU A 10 43.14 -25.79 -2.17
N LEU A 11 43.60 -24.61 -2.61
CA LEU A 11 42.93 -23.35 -2.30
C LEU A 11 41.62 -23.28 -3.13
N ALA A 12 40.48 -23.54 -2.46
CA ALA A 12 39.18 -23.24 -3.02
C ALA A 12 38.96 -21.71 -2.97
N VAL A 13 39.20 -21.05 -4.09
CA VAL A 13 38.80 -19.65 -4.28
C VAL A 13 37.28 -19.64 -4.43
N CYS A 14 36.57 -19.34 -3.34
CA CYS A 14 35.15 -19.00 -3.37
C CYS A 14 34.97 -17.68 -4.11
N CYS A 15 34.76 -17.72 -5.43
CA CYS A 15 34.20 -16.60 -6.16
C CYS A 15 32.77 -16.40 -5.69
N ALA A 16 32.57 -15.50 -4.71
CA ALA A 16 31.26 -14.94 -4.41
C ALA A 16 30.84 -14.11 -5.64
N ALA A 17 30.03 -14.72 -6.51
CA ALA A 17 29.34 -13.99 -7.57
C ALA A 17 28.44 -12.95 -6.88
N VAL A 18 28.88 -11.69 -6.87
CA VAL A 18 28.01 -10.55 -6.55
C VAL A 18 27.01 -10.50 -7.68
N LEU A 19 25.83 -11.07 -7.45
CA LEU A 19 24.70 -10.88 -8.35
C LEU A 19 24.45 -9.36 -8.40
N PRO A 20 24.38 -8.76 -9.61
CA PRO A 20 24.02 -7.36 -9.69
C PRO A 20 22.65 -7.18 -9.02
N ALA A 21 22.57 -6.24 -8.09
CA ALA A 21 21.27 -5.81 -7.56
C ALA A 21 20.38 -5.55 -8.77
N CYS A 22 19.27 -6.26 -8.85
CA CYS A 22 18.30 -6.09 -9.92
C CYS A 22 17.88 -4.61 -9.87
N ALA A 23 18.40 -3.84 -10.81
CA ALA A 23 18.01 -2.45 -10.96
C ALA A 23 16.52 -2.47 -11.25
N GLN A 24 15.70 -2.10 -10.26
CA GLN A 24 14.26 -1.97 -10.45
C GLN A 24 14.06 -0.97 -11.58
N THR A 25 13.44 -1.42 -12.65
CA THR A 25 13.05 -0.54 -13.76
C THR A 25 12.28 0.64 -13.18
N PRO A 26 12.66 1.88 -13.48
CA PRO A 26 11.95 3.04 -12.95
C PRO A 26 10.47 2.93 -13.32
N ILE A 27 9.57 3.04 -12.34
CA ILE A 27 8.13 3.11 -12.61
C ILE A 27 7.89 4.47 -13.27
N PRO A 28 7.38 4.52 -14.51
CA PRO A 28 7.44 5.73 -15.35
C PRO A 28 6.61 6.90 -14.80
N HIS A 29 5.63 6.65 -13.93
CA HIS A 29 4.68 7.65 -13.45
C HIS A 29 4.71 7.81 -11.92
N ALA A 30 5.83 7.50 -11.27
CA ALA A 30 5.96 7.65 -9.82
C ALA A 30 5.83 9.12 -9.41
N VAL A 31 4.99 9.37 -8.40
CA VAL A 31 4.81 10.67 -7.76
C VAL A 31 5.63 10.66 -6.46
N ARG A 32 6.71 11.41 -6.45
CA ARG A 32 7.60 11.51 -5.27
C ARG A 32 7.21 12.72 -4.45
N ILE A 33 6.84 12.50 -3.21
CA ILE A 33 6.49 13.53 -2.23
C ILE A 33 7.44 13.35 -1.04
N GLY A 34 8.26 14.35 -0.77
CA GLY A 34 9.28 14.33 0.28
C GLY A 34 8.87 15.09 1.54
N SER A 35 7.77 15.87 1.50
CA SER A 35 7.31 16.64 2.65
C SER A 35 5.78 16.86 2.63
N ILE A 36 5.24 17.31 3.76
CA ILE A 36 3.81 17.67 3.86
C ILE A 36 3.48 18.88 2.97
N GLU A 37 4.39 19.82 2.86
CA GLU A 37 4.25 21.00 2.02
C GLU A 37 4.17 20.61 0.53
N GLU A 38 5.00 19.67 0.10
CA GLU A 38 4.95 19.11 -1.25
C GLU A 38 3.63 18.35 -1.49
N LEU A 39 3.15 17.60 -0.50
CA LEU A 39 1.84 16.93 -0.58
C LEU A 39 0.70 17.95 -0.72
N GLN A 40 0.72 19.03 0.05
CA GLN A 40 -0.27 20.10 -0.05
C GLN A 40 -0.20 20.79 -1.42
N ALA A 41 1.00 21.09 -1.91
CA ALA A 41 1.21 21.67 -3.23
C ALA A 41 0.72 20.74 -4.34
N TYR A 42 0.92 19.43 -4.20
CA TYR A 42 0.43 18.43 -5.15
C TYR A 42 -1.08 18.46 -5.33
N PHE A 43 -1.86 18.71 -4.26
CA PHE A 43 -3.33 18.80 -4.31
C PHE A 43 -3.86 20.23 -4.44
N THR A 44 -2.99 21.24 -4.48
CA THR A 44 -3.42 22.61 -4.73
C THR A 44 -3.79 22.77 -6.20
N TYR A 45 -4.93 23.43 -6.47
CA TYR A 45 -5.36 23.70 -7.85
C TYR A 45 -4.34 24.55 -8.60
N ASP A 46 -3.96 24.07 -9.76
CA ASP A 46 -3.07 24.76 -10.68
C ASP A 46 -3.58 24.57 -12.13
N PRO A 47 -4.04 25.65 -12.79
CA PRO A 47 -4.59 25.56 -14.14
C PRO A 47 -3.58 25.13 -15.22
N GLY A 48 -2.28 25.21 -14.90
CA GLY A 48 -1.19 24.78 -15.79
C GLY A 48 -0.76 23.33 -15.61
N ARG A 49 -1.35 22.63 -14.65
CA ARG A 49 -0.99 21.23 -14.32
C ARG A 49 -1.93 20.24 -15.02
N ASP A 50 -1.38 19.07 -15.36
CA ASP A 50 -2.18 17.93 -15.79
C ASP A 50 -3.21 17.50 -14.71
N ILE A 51 -4.28 16.87 -15.17
CA ILE A 51 -5.34 16.36 -14.31
C ILE A 51 -4.77 15.32 -13.34
N ILE A 52 -5.04 15.49 -12.05
CA ILE A 52 -4.72 14.50 -11.03
C ILE A 52 -5.78 13.40 -11.06
N VAL A 53 -5.36 12.16 -11.25
CA VAL A 53 -6.24 11.00 -11.33
C VAL A 53 -6.20 10.24 -10.02
N SER A 54 -7.38 9.86 -9.50
CA SER A 54 -7.53 8.97 -8.36
C SER A 54 -7.81 7.55 -8.84
N GLY A 55 -6.97 6.61 -8.46
CA GLY A 55 -7.21 5.18 -8.64
C GLY A 55 -8.06 4.63 -7.49
N HIS A 56 -9.39 4.64 -7.64
CA HIS A 56 -10.32 4.07 -6.66
C HIS A 56 -10.02 2.59 -6.43
N ARG A 57 -9.73 2.22 -5.17
CA ARG A 57 -9.32 0.87 -4.73
C ARG A 57 -8.13 0.30 -5.52
N GLY A 58 -7.19 1.15 -5.90
CA GLY A 58 -6.02 0.76 -6.68
C GLY A 58 -6.21 0.76 -8.20
N GLY A 59 -7.38 1.20 -8.72
CA GLY A 59 -7.61 1.34 -10.17
C GLY A 59 -8.02 0.06 -10.87
N MET A 60 -8.95 -0.69 -10.33
CA MET A 60 -9.51 -1.97 -10.79
C MET A 60 -9.61 -2.11 -12.32
N MET A 61 -9.02 -3.17 -12.86
CA MET A 61 -9.07 -3.54 -14.28
C MET A 61 -9.31 -5.05 -14.44
N PRO A 62 -9.70 -5.54 -15.61
CA PRO A 62 -9.79 -6.98 -15.88
C PRO A 62 -8.46 -7.68 -15.54
N GLY A 63 -8.51 -8.72 -14.72
CA GLY A 63 -7.35 -9.44 -14.22
C GLY A 63 -6.62 -8.77 -13.04
N TYR A 64 -7.06 -7.57 -12.62
CA TYR A 64 -6.46 -6.81 -11.51
C TYR A 64 -7.54 -6.46 -10.47
N PRO A 65 -7.60 -7.16 -9.34
CA PRO A 65 -8.62 -6.97 -8.30
C PRO A 65 -8.54 -5.61 -7.61
N GLU A 66 -9.64 -5.21 -6.97
CA GLU A 66 -9.64 -4.04 -6.07
C GLU A 66 -8.77 -4.29 -4.84
N ASN A 67 -8.23 -3.21 -4.25
CA ASN A 67 -7.43 -3.24 -3.03
C ASN A 67 -6.26 -4.24 -3.10
N CYS A 68 -5.53 -4.19 -4.23
CA CYS A 68 -4.43 -5.09 -4.54
C CYS A 68 -3.21 -4.27 -5.01
N ILE A 69 -2.03 -4.63 -4.55
CA ILE A 69 -0.78 -3.92 -4.89
C ILE A 69 -0.52 -3.99 -6.39
N GLU A 70 -0.75 -5.14 -7.00
CA GLU A 70 -0.55 -5.37 -8.43
C GLU A 70 -1.49 -4.52 -9.29
N SER A 71 -2.69 -4.20 -8.79
CA SER A 71 -3.61 -3.27 -9.44
C SER A 71 -3.09 -1.84 -9.41
N CYS A 72 -2.54 -1.42 -8.28
CA CYS A 72 -1.86 -0.13 -8.15
C CYS A 72 -0.66 -0.04 -9.11
N GLU A 73 0.15 -1.08 -9.16
CA GLU A 73 1.33 -1.15 -10.04
C GLU A 73 0.93 -1.08 -11.50
N LYS A 74 -0.10 -1.84 -11.89
CA LYS A 74 -0.63 -1.82 -13.24
C LYS A 74 -1.14 -0.43 -13.63
N THR A 75 -1.91 0.22 -12.77
CA THR A 75 -2.44 1.56 -13.01
C THR A 75 -1.31 2.58 -13.14
N LEU A 76 -0.34 2.55 -12.21
CA LEU A 76 0.80 3.46 -12.23
C LEU A 76 1.71 3.26 -13.45
N SER A 77 1.74 2.06 -14.03
CA SER A 77 2.46 1.81 -15.28
C SER A 77 1.84 2.54 -16.50
N MET A 78 0.59 2.99 -16.38
CA MET A 78 -0.17 3.61 -17.47
C MET A 78 -0.26 5.12 -17.34
N MET A 79 -0.38 5.66 -16.11
CA MET A 79 -0.55 7.09 -15.85
C MET A 79 -0.16 7.48 -14.42
N PRO A 80 0.22 8.75 -14.19
CA PRO A 80 0.40 9.29 -12.85
C PRO A 80 -0.93 9.21 -12.09
N THR A 81 -0.90 8.57 -10.90
CA THR A 81 -2.13 8.29 -10.15
C THR A 81 -1.81 8.32 -8.65
N PHE A 82 -2.66 8.95 -7.85
CA PHE A 82 -2.73 8.64 -6.42
C PHE A 82 -3.82 7.60 -6.20
N PHE A 83 -3.69 6.80 -5.13
CA PHE A 83 -4.61 5.69 -4.90
C PHE A 83 -5.47 5.96 -3.68
N GLU A 84 -6.76 5.75 -3.84
CA GLU A 84 -7.67 5.54 -2.74
C GLU A 84 -7.73 4.05 -2.47
N VAL A 85 -7.63 3.65 -1.20
CA VAL A 85 -7.65 2.26 -0.73
C VAL A 85 -8.38 2.14 0.59
N ASP A 86 -9.00 0.98 0.78
CA ASP A 86 -9.71 0.63 2.00
C ASP A 86 -8.92 -0.39 2.80
N PHE A 87 -9.08 -0.37 4.13
CA PHE A 87 -8.51 -1.41 4.97
C PHE A 87 -9.48 -1.89 6.05
N SER A 88 -9.25 -3.11 6.51
CA SER A 88 -10.00 -3.76 7.58
C SER A 88 -9.04 -4.51 8.52
N PHE A 89 -9.53 -4.91 9.70
CA PHE A 89 -8.76 -5.65 10.69
C PHE A 89 -9.10 -7.13 10.68
N THR A 90 -8.07 -7.96 10.70
CA THR A 90 -8.17 -9.40 10.95
C THR A 90 -8.38 -9.69 12.44
N ARG A 91 -8.68 -10.95 12.78
CA ARG A 91 -8.81 -11.45 14.16
C ARG A 91 -7.54 -11.21 15.00
N ASP A 92 -6.38 -11.32 14.40
CA ASP A 92 -5.07 -11.08 15.01
C ASP A 92 -4.60 -9.63 14.88
N SER A 93 -5.52 -8.70 14.60
CA SER A 93 -5.29 -7.25 14.53
C SER A 93 -4.30 -6.81 13.44
N VAL A 94 -4.12 -7.59 12.39
CA VAL A 94 -3.37 -7.19 11.20
C VAL A 94 -4.26 -6.35 10.29
N MET A 95 -3.79 -5.19 9.85
CA MET A 95 -4.48 -4.38 8.85
C MET A 95 -4.25 -4.95 7.46
N VAL A 96 -5.34 -5.29 6.77
CA VAL A 96 -5.35 -5.83 5.40
C VAL A 96 -6.17 -4.94 4.48
N LEU A 97 -5.83 -4.91 3.20
CA LEU A 97 -6.61 -4.16 2.22
C LEU A 97 -7.92 -4.88 1.93
N MET A 98 -9.03 -4.28 2.34
CA MET A 98 -10.37 -4.82 2.14
C MET A 98 -11.43 -3.76 2.34
N HIS A 99 -12.30 -3.60 1.35
CA HIS A 99 -13.42 -2.66 1.42
C HIS A 99 -14.57 -3.20 2.28
N ASP A 100 -14.98 -4.43 2.05
CA ASP A 100 -16.14 -5.03 2.69
C ASP A 100 -15.77 -5.63 4.07
N LEU A 101 -16.73 -5.73 4.96
CA LEU A 101 -16.55 -6.45 6.23
C LEU A 101 -16.39 -7.96 6.03
N THR A 102 -16.74 -8.47 4.84
CA THR A 102 -16.65 -9.89 4.46
C THR A 102 -15.75 -10.04 3.23
N ILE A 103 -15.16 -11.23 3.08
CA ILE A 103 -14.28 -11.54 1.94
C ILE A 103 -15.04 -12.12 0.73
N ASP A 104 -16.36 -12.24 0.81
CA ASP A 104 -17.20 -13.01 -0.12
C ASP A 104 -17.21 -12.46 -1.55
N ARG A 105 -17.20 -11.12 -1.67
CA ARG A 105 -17.31 -10.46 -2.97
C ARG A 105 -15.99 -10.44 -3.73
N THR A 106 -14.90 -10.28 -3.03
CA THR A 106 -13.58 -9.94 -3.62
C THR A 106 -12.59 -11.08 -3.56
N THR A 107 -12.99 -12.24 -3.00
CA THR A 107 -12.10 -13.41 -2.88
C THR A 107 -12.81 -14.71 -3.24
N THR A 108 -12.04 -15.80 -3.27
CA THR A 108 -12.56 -17.18 -3.38
C THR A 108 -13.12 -17.72 -2.06
N GLY A 109 -12.94 -16.98 -0.94
CA GLY A 109 -13.41 -17.35 0.38
C GLY A 109 -14.77 -16.77 0.72
N LYS A 110 -15.22 -17.02 1.95
CA LYS A 110 -16.45 -16.48 2.53
C LYS A 110 -16.26 -16.17 4.01
N GLY A 111 -17.07 -15.26 4.53
CA GLY A 111 -17.09 -14.91 5.95
C GLY A 111 -16.48 -13.54 6.24
N ARG A 112 -16.44 -13.16 7.50
CA ARG A 112 -15.99 -11.84 7.92
C ARG A 112 -14.48 -11.79 7.98
N VAL A 113 -13.88 -10.67 7.59
CA VAL A 113 -12.42 -10.43 7.71
C VAL A 113 -11.96 -10.65 9.16
N ALA A 114 -12.74 -10.15 10.14
CA ALA A 114 -12.42 -10.23 11.56
C ALA A 114 -12.50 -11.66 12.16
N ASP A 115 -13.00 -12.64 11.41
CA ASP A 115 -13.05 -14.02 11.87
C ASP A 115 -11.78 -14.82 11.49
N TYR A 116 -10.91 -14.26 10.66
CA TYR A 116 -9.67 -14.87 10.18
C TYR A 116 -8.44 -14.16 10.72
N THR A 117 -7.36 -14.91 10.95
CA THR A 117 -6.01 -14.33 11.03
C THR A 117 -5.52 -13.94 9.64
N TYR A 118 -4.48 -13.12 9.57
CA TYR A 118 -3.86 -12.78 8.29
C TYR A 118 -3.37 -14.04 7.54
N GLU A 119 -2.76 -14.97 8.25
CA GLU A 119 -2.27 -16.22 7.66
C GLU A 119 -3.42 -17.07 7.09
N GLU A 120 -4.52 -17.19 7.82
CA GLU A 120 -5.71 -17.90 7.34
C GLU A 120 -6.30 -17.24 6.08
N LEU A 121 -6.23 -15.92 5.93
CA LEU A 121 -6.70 -15.22 4.73
C LEU A 121 -5.84 -15.54 3.49
N GLN A 122 -4.56 -15.92 3.66
CA GLN A 122 -3.66 -16.22 2.54
C GLN A 122 -4.02 -17.49 1.77
N GLN A 123 -4.91 -18.33 2.29
CA GLN A 123 -5.45 -19.47 1.53
C GLN A 123 -6.36 -19.03 0.37
N PHE A 124 -7.01 -17.85 0.48
CA PHE A 124 -7.92 -17.36 -0.54
C PHE A 124 -7.18 -16.53 -1.59
N CYS A 125 -7.70 -16.56 -2.82
CA CYS A 125 -7.24 -15.71 -3.91
C CYS A 125 -8.22 -14.55 -4.10
N LEU A 126 -7.70 -13.39 -4.50
CA LEU A 126 -8.53 -12.28 -4.94
C LEU A 126 -9.20 -12.60 -6.28
N VAL A 127 -10.40 -12.06 -6.47
CA VAL A 127 -11.13 -12.13 -7.75
C VAL A 127 -11.26 -10.71 -8.31
N ASP A 128 -11.18 -10.59 -9.63
CA ASP A 128 -11.39 -9.31 -10.31
C ASP A 128 -12.88 -8.93 -10.32
N ARG A 129 -13.19 -7.75 -10.87
CA ARG A 129 -14.57 -7.25 -10.97
C ARG A 129 -15.52 -8.17 -11.76
N ASP A 130 -14.99 -8.98 -12.67
CA ASP A 130 -15.73 -9.93 -13.50
C ASP A 130 -15.78 -11.32 -12.87
N ARG A 131 -15.34 -11.46 -11.61
CA ARG A 131 -15.29 -12.70 -10.80
C ARG A 131 -14.29 -13.74 -11.31
N ASN A 132 -13.33 -13.34 -12.14
CA ASN A 132 -12.22 -14.23 -12.50
C ASN A 132 -11.26 -14.35 -11.33
N VAL A 133 -10.88 -15.58 -11.01
CA VAL A 133 -9.88 -15.85 -9.96
C VAL A 133 -8.51 -15.40 -10.46
N THR A 134 -7.81 -14.63 -9.63
CA THR A 134 -6.45 -14.20 -9.91
C THR A 134 -5.44 -14.93 -9.00
N PRO A 135 -4.15 -14.90 -9.28
CA PRO A 135 -3.13 -15.46 -8.41
C PRO A 135 -2.85 -14.57 -7.17
N TYR A 136 -3.42 -13.38 -7.11
CA TYR A 136 -3.12 -12.39 -6.09
C TYR A 136 -3.80 -12.70 -4.77
N LYS A 137 -3.18 -12.25 -3.67
CA LYS A 137 -3.63 -12.49 -2.30
C LYS A 137 -4.03 -11.16 -1.65
N ILE A 138 -4.78 -11.26 -0.55
CA ILE A 138 -5.12 -10.09 0.27
C ILE A 138 -3.82 -9.52 0.85
N PRO A 139 -3.41 -8.28 0.51
CA PRO A 139 -2.18 -7.70 1.03
C PRO A 139 -2.41 -7.06 2.40
N ARG A 140 -1.34 -6.95 3.19
CA ARG A 140 -1.35 -6.09 4.37
C ARG A 140 -1.23 -4.62 3.95
N LEU A 141 -1.80 -3.74 4.74
CA LEU A 141 -1.61 -2.31 4.56
C LEU A 141 -0.11 -1.93 4.64
N LYS A 142 0.65 -2.58 5.53
CA LYS A 142 2.10 -2.39 5.64
C LYS A 142 2.82 -2.70 4.31
N ASP A 143 2.47 -3.79 3.64
CA ASP A 143 3.10 -4.18 2.37
C ASP A 143 2.82 -3.16 1.27
N LEU A 144 1.59 -2.61 1.23
CA LEU A 144 1.23 -1.52 0.33
C LEU A 144 2.05 -0.26 0.59
N LEU A 145 2.21 0.13 1.86
CA LEU A 145 3.00 1.31 2.25
C LEU A 145 4.47 1.16 1.87
N GLU A 146 5.06 0.00 2.14
CA GLU A 146 6.43 -0.31 1.76
C GLU A 146 6.62 -0.29 0.24
N TRP A 147 5.67 -0.86 -0.50
CA TRP A 147 5.66 -0.80 -1.96
C TRP A 147 5.53 0.64 -2.47
N GLY A 148 4.64 1.42 -1.88
CA GLY A 148 4.29 2.77 -2.35
C GLY A 148 5.27 3.86 -1.94
N LYS A 149 6.21 3.57 -1.06
CA LYS A 149 7.20 4.53 -0.59
C LYS A 149 7.95 5.17 -1.78
N ASP A 150 8.02 6.50 -1.81
CA ASP A 150 8.67 7.31 -2.87
C ASP A 150 8.13 7.04 -4.30
N LYS A 151 6.92 6.50 -4.42
CA LYS A 151 6.32 6.16 -5.71
C LYS A 151 4.93 6.74 -5.91
N VAL A 152 4.10 6.77 -4.86
CA VAL A 152 2.69 7.14 -4.96
C VAL A 152 2.21 7.85 -3.71
N VAL A 153 1.06 8.51 -3.83
CA VAL A 153 0.29 9.06 -2.70
C VAL A 153 -0.89 8.16 -2.44
N PHE A 154 -1.19 7.90 -1.16
CA PHE A 154 -2.36 7.13 -0.74
C PHE A 154 -3.38 8.02 -0.05
N ASN A 155 -4.65 7.79 -0.35
CA ASN A 155 -5.81 8.25 0.37
C ASN A 155 -6.50 7.05 1.02
N PHE A 156 -6.52 6.98 2.35
CA PHE A 156 -7.15 5.87 3.07
C PHE A 156 -8.62 6.19 3.36
N ASP A 157 -9.54 5.37 2.81
CA ASP A 157 -10.92 5.36 3.30
C ASP A 157 -11.01 4.49 4.56
N ASN A 158 -11.07 5.17 5.70
CA ASN A 158 -11.24 4.52 6.97
C ASN A 158 -12.70 4.59 7.42
N LYS A 159 -13.45 3.55 7.14
CA LYS A 159 -14.88 3.43 7.50
C LYS A 159 -15.13 3.53 9.00
N TYR A 160 -14.15 3.14 9.83
CA TYR A 160 -14.25 3.27 11.29
C TYR A 160 -14.12 4.73 11.76
N ILE A 161 -13.42 5.58 11.01
CA ILE A 161 -13.24 7.00 11.32
C ILE A 161 -14.36 7.84 10.71
N ASN A 162 -14.96 7.41 9.60
CA ASN A 162 -16.03 8.13 8.90
C ASN A 162 -17.42 7.96 9.53
N THR A 163 -17.51 7.45 10.75
CA THR A 163 -18.79 7.32 11.46
C THR A 163 -19.40 8.68 11.73
N LYS A 164 -20.64 8.87 11.30
CA LYS A 164 -21.40 10.11 11.50
C LYS A 164 -21.47 10.47 13.00
N GLY A 165 -21.05 11.69 13.35
CA GLY A 165 -21.05 12.17 14.74
C GLY A 165 -19.73 12.05 15.49
N VAL A 166 -18.68 11.51 14.89
CA VAL A 166 -17.33 11.49 15.48
C VAL A 166 -16.66 12.85 15.22
N SER A 167 -16.09 13.47 16.28
CA SER A 167 -15.35 14.72 16.16
C SER A 167 -14.05 14.55 15.37
N ASP A 168 -13.56 15.64 14.74
CA ASP A 168 -12.29 15.61 14.01
C ASP A 168 -11.08 15.29 14.90
N GLU A 169 -11.14 15.67 16.18
CA GLU A 169 -10.12 15.31 17.17
C GLU A 169 -10.04 13.81 17.39
N VAL A 170 -11.20 13.15 17.57
CA VAL A 170 -11.28 11.68 17.71
C VAL A 170 -10.82 10.98 16.43
N ARG A 171 -11.16 11.53 15.26
CA ARG A 171 -10.70 11.01 13.95
C ARG A 171 -9.20 11.06 13.83
N ARG A 172 -8.57 12.20 14.19
CA ARG A 172 -7.10 12.37 14.18
C ARG A 172 -6.43 11.42 15.15
N ALA A 173 -6.91 11.35 16.40
CA ALA A 173 -6.37 10.45 17.42
C ALA A 173 -6.47 8.97 17.00
N SER A 174 -7.57 8.59 16.34
CA SER A 174 -7.75 7.24 15.80
C SER A 174 -6.78 6.95 14.66
N LEU A 175 -6.59 7.90 13.75
CA LEU A 175 -5.62 7.77 12.67
C LEU A 175 -4.20 7.66 13.22
N ASP A 176 -3.80 8.52 14.14
CA ASP A 176 -2.49 8.47 14.81
C ASP A 176 -2.29 7.14 15.55
N TYR A 177 -3.35 6.61 16.17
CA TYR A 177 -3.31 5.30 16.80
C TYR A 177 -3.03 4.19 15.76
N TYR A 178 -3.76 4.15 14.65
CA TYR A 178 -3.57 3.15 13.59
C TYR A 178 -2.19 3.27 12.94
N ILE A 179 -1.76 4.48 12.68
CA ILE A 179 -0.41 4.76 12.15
C ILE A 179 0.65 4.20 13.11
N LYS A 180 0.55 4.44 14.40
CA LYS A 180 1.47 3.91 15.43
C LYS A 180 1.46 2.39 15.51
N GLN A 181 0.34 1.72 15.22
CA GLN A 181 0.25 0.26 15.18
C GLN A 181 1.00 -0.34 13.98
N LEU A 182 1.08 0.37 12.86
CA LEU A 182 1.80 -0.09 11.66
C LEU A 182 3.31 -0.24 11.92
N GLN A 183 3.87 0.63 12.76
CA GLN A 183 5.29 0.56 13.16
C GLN A 183 5.47 0.97 14.62
N PRO A 184 5.38 0.06 15.58
CA PRO A 184 5.71 0.37 16.97
C PRO A 184 7.14 0.91 17.05
N GLY A 185 7.28 2.19 17.44
CA GLY A 185 8.56 2.88 17.54
C GLY A 185 9.14 3.39 16.20
N GLY A 186 8.39 3.35 15.09
CA GLY A 186 8.81 3.86 13.79
C GLY A 186 8.75 5.39 13.68
N ASP A 187 9.67 5.97 12.92
CA ASP A 187 9.61 7.36 12.50
C ASP A 187 8.63 7.51 11.33
N TRP A 188 7.48 8.11 11.60
CA TRP A 188 6.42 8.34 10.62
C TRP A 188 6.66 9.55 9.71
N SER A 189 7.67 10.35 10.01
CA SER A 189 8.03 11.50 9.17
C SER A 189 8.36 11.11 7.72
N MET A 190 8.73 9.85 7.52
CA MET A 190 9.01 9.30 6.18
C MET A 190 7.77 8.92 5.34
N TYR A 191 6.56 8.95 5.91
CA TYR A 191 5.31 8.63 5.18
C TYR A 191 4.52 9.90 4.83
N HIS A 192 5.21 10.89 4.25
CA HIS A 192 4.59 12.13 3.79
C HIS A 192 3.56 11.94 2.67
N ASN A 193 3.57 10.75 2.06
CA ASN A 193 2.67 10.39 0.97
C ASN A 193 1.31 9.84 1.43
N ILE A 194 1.02 9.84 2.74
CA ILE A 194 -0.27 9.42 3.27
C ILE A 194 -1.14 10.66 3.49
N MET A 195 -2.26 10.71 2.79
CA MET A 195 -3.28 11.72 2.97
C MET A 195 -4.47 11.14 3.74
N PRO A 196 -4.74 11.61 4.98
CA PRO A 196 -5.95 11.20 5.69
C PRO A 196 -7.19 11.80 4.99
N VAL A 197 -8.23 10.98 4.78
CA VAL A 197 -9.51 11.41 4.14
C VAL A 197 -10.13 12.64 4.82
N SER A 198 -9.95 12.78 6.12
CA SER A 198 -10.41 13.95 6.87
C SER A 198 -9.80 15.29 6.42
N TYR A 199 -8.64 15.27 5.77
CA TYR A 199 -7.96 16.49 5.31
C TYR A 199 -8.55 17.05 4.03
N THR A 200 -9.05 16.21 3.13
CA THR A 200 -9.70 16.66 1.88
C THR A 200 -11.04 17.31 2.11
N HIS A 201 -11.84 16.80 3.05
CA HIS A 201 -13.13 17.40 3.39
C HIS A 201 -13.01 18.74 4.12
N LEU A 202 -12.01 18.92 4.98
CA LEU A 202 -11.82 20.18 5.70
C LEU A 202 -11.40 21.33 4.78
N ARG A 203 -10.53 21.07 3.77
CA ARG A 203 -10.10 22.12 2.84
C ARG A 203 -11.10 22.45 1.74
N ALA A 204 -11.90 21.49 1.28
CA ALA A 204 -12.96 21.79 0.31
C ALA A 204 -14.01 22.77 0.90
N HIS A 205 -14.25 22.73 2.21
CA HIS A 205 -15.13 23.69 2.89
C HIS A 205 -14.46 25.05 3.17
N GLU A 206 -13.15 25.12 3.31
CA GLU A 206 -12.45 26.39 3.51
C GLU A 206 -12.27 27.19 2.21
N THR A 207 -12.06 26.52 1.07
CA THR A 207 -11.93 27.19 -0.23
C THR A 207 -13.25 27.70 -0.82
N LEU A 208 -14.40 27.24 -0.32
CA LEU A 208 -15.73 27.74 -0.71
C LEU A 208 -16.24 28.93 0.14
N ARG A 209 -15.44 29.44 1.09
CA ARG A 209 -15.79 30.58 1.96
C ARG A 209 -15.07 31.89 1.63
N HIS A 210 -14.38 31.95 0.48
CA HIS A 210 -13.75 33.18 -0.01
C HIS A 210 -14.31 33.58 -1.36
#